data_5d8a2c5100eafdf2df89d0149a60215e
#
_entry.id   5d8a2c5100eafdf2df89d0149a60215e
#
_cell.length_a   1.000
_cell.length_b   1.000
_cell.length_c   1.000
_cell.angle_alpha   90.00
_cell.angle_beta   90.00
_cell.angle_gamma   90.00
#
_symmetry.space_group_name_H-M   'P 1'
#
loop_
_entity.id
_entity.type
_entity.pdbx_description
1 polymer ?
#
loop_
_entity_poly.entity_id
_entity_poly.type
_entity_poly.pdbx_seq_one_letter_code
_entity_poly.pdbx_strand_id
1 'polypeptide(L)'
;MNTRDSRLPILVRVLVASGSAALLLGVPGTLAARLAAGGPQDMPFPVETAKAERAMNDLQRSLLAKLSAAMTSGGPVAAVEVCRTDARTIAESVAKAQGLELGRTSHRLRSPANAPRAWARPAVDAAAGSKAAAEGLKVFDLGDRVGVLRPIGTAEACTTCHGAPDQVRKNLGAALAGAYPQDRAIGFAPGDLRGWMWAEVPKGAK
;
A
#
# COMPACT_ATOMS: atom_id res chain seq x y z
N MET A 1 -56.08 31.02 -9.00
CA MET A 1 -56.90 31.42 -7.83
C MET A 1 -56.14 31.03 -6.57
N ASN A 2 -55.83 32.08 -5.84
CA ASN A 2 -55.47 32.19 -4.40
C ASN A 2 -54.26 31.40 -3.88
N THR A 3 -53.09 32.00 -3.77
CA THR A 3 -52.53 32.93 -2.73
C THR A 3 -52.77 32.49 -1.28
N ARG A 4 -51.71 32.20 -0.56
CA ARG A 4 -51.42 32.89 0.71
C ARG A 4 -49.98 32.62 1.21
N ASP A 5 -49.31 33.70 1.16
CA ASP A 5 -48.07 34.07 1.82
C ASP A 5 -48.26 34.09 3.36
N SER A 6 -47.34 33.64 4.13
CA SER A 6 -47.26 33.95 5.58
C SER A 6 -45.80 33.95 6.00
N ARG A 7 -45.21 35.13 5.94
CA ARG A 7 -43.95 35.46 6.65
C ARG A 7 -44.24 35.68 8.12
N LEU A 8 -43.45 35.13 9.01
CA LEU A 8 -43.41 35.48 10.41
C LEU A 8 -42.00 35.97 10.79
N PRO A 9 -41.91 37.03 11.63
CA PRO A 9 -40.70 37.80 11.83
C PRO A 9 -39.81 37.24 12.96
N ILE A 10 -38.52 37.49 12.78
CA ILE A 10 -37.43 37.24 13.72
C ILE A 10 -37.54 38.25 14.86
N LEU A 11 -37.68 37.76 16.07
CA LEU A 11 -37.55 38.54 17.31
C LEU A 11 -36.16 38.35 17.89
N VAL A 12 -35.34 39.38 17.77
CA VAL A 12 -34.04 39.51 18.45
C VAL A 12 -34.31 39.94 19.89
N ARG A 13 -33.94 39.14 20.87
CA ARG A 13 -33.84 39.54 22.28
C ARG A 13 -32.37 39.62 22.68
N VAL A 14 -31.92 40.83 22.83
CA VAL A 14 -30.68 41.20 23.54
C VAL A 14 -30.95 41.13 25.01
N LEU A 15 -30.21 40.37 25.74
CA LEU A 15 -30.12 40.40 27.22
C LEU A 15 -28.68 40.69 27.63
N VAL A 16 -28.51 41.89 28.11
CA VAL A 16 -27.33 42.34 28.84
C VAL A 16 -27.50 41.86 30.28
N ALA A 17 -26.53 41.14 30.82
CA ALA A 17 -26.42 40.89 32.26
C ALA A 17 -24.97 40.98 32.71
N SER A 18 -24.84 41.79 33.68
CA SER A 18 -23.72 42.32 34.40
C SER A 18 -22.86 41.26 35.12
N GLY A 19 -21.62 41.66 35.36
CA GLY A 19 -20.52 40.94 35.93
C GLY A 19 -20.70 40.24 37.27
N SER A 20 -19.84 39.26 37.47
CA SER A 20 -19.31 38.87 38.78
C SER A 20 -17.97 38.19 38.60
N ALA A 21 -16.98 38.69 39.31
CA ALA A 21 -15.65 38.14 39.42
C ALA A 21 -15.69 36.80 40.12
N ALA A 22 -15.05 35.77 39.56
CA ALA A 22 -14.77 34.51 40.23
C ALA A 22 -13.31 34.06 39.98
N LEU A 23 -12.63 34.12 41.06
CA LEU A 23 -11.46 33.40 41.56
C LEU A 23 -10.78 32.42 40.62
N LEU A 24 -9.51 32.70 40.35
CA LEU A 24 -8.53 31.79 39.71
C LEU A 24 -8.23 30.63 40.68
N LEU A 25 -8.76 29.46 40.35
CA LEU A 25 -8.24 28.18 40.87
C LEU A 25 -7.47 27.52 39.72
N GLY A 26 -6.16 27.39 39.95
CA GLY A 26 -5.23 26.76 39.00
C GLY A 26 -5.61 25.31 38.74
N VAL A 27 -5.85 24.99 37.50
CA VAL A 27 -5.96 23.62 37.00
C VAL A 27 -4.54 23.15 36.62
N PRO A 28 -4.01 22.07 37.26
CA PRO A 28 -2.72 21.53 36.88
C PRO A 28 -2.79 21.02 35.45
N GLY A 29 -1.76 21.38 34.67
CA GLY A 29 -1.64 21.11 33.25
C GLY A 29 -1.90 19.65 32.93
N THR A 30 -2.91 19.42 32.12
CA THR A 30 -3.02 18.19 31.35
C THR A 30 -1.84 18.14 30.39
N LEU A 31 -0.91 17.25 30.70
CA LEU A 31 0.18 16.84 29.83
C LEU A 31 -0.49 16.22 28.58
N ALA A 32 -0.75 17.05 27.58
CA ALA A 32 -1.16 16.56 26.27
C ALA A 32 -0.01 15.70 25.75
N ALA A 33 -0.17 14.39 25.85
CA ALA A 33 0.69 13.44 25.17
C ALA A 33 0.62 13.75 23.68
N ARG A 34 1.58 14.53 23.18
CA ARG A 34 1.86 14.62 21.74
C ARG A 34 2.24 13.21 21.32
N LEU A 35 1.31 12.53 20.65
CA LEU A 35 1.66 11.45 19.76
C LEU A 35 2.56 12.07 18.69
N ALA A 36 3.87 12.02 18.91
CA ALA A 36 4.85 12.33 17.91
C ALA A 36 4.66 11.29 16.79
N ALA A 37 4.04 11.71 15.71
CA ALA A 37 4.19 11.00 14.46
C ALA A 37 5.68 11.04 14.16
N GLY A 38 6.37 9.90 14.33
CA GLY A 38 7.80 9.78 14.06
C GLY A 38 8.08 10.27 12.65
N GLY A 39 8.95 11.26 12.52
CA GLY A 39 9.41 11.74 11.23
C GLY A 39 10.25 10.67 10.50
N PRO A 40 10.60 10.87 9.22
CA PRO A 40 11.44 9.92 8.47
C PRO A 40 12.80 9.62 9.13
N GLN A 41 13.24 10.45 10.07
CA GLN A 41 14.50 10.30 10.81
C GLN A 41 14.40 9.37 12.02
N ASP A 42 13.19 9.02 12.45
CA ASP A 42 12.94 8.08 13.57
C ASP A 42 12.86 6.62 13.08
N MET A 43 12.98 6.38 11.78
CA MET A 43 13.00 5.03 11.22
C MET A 43 14.35 4.36 11.45
N PRO A 44 14.40 3.08 11.86
CA PRO A 44 15.66 2.35 11.93
C PRO A 44 16.31 2.31 10.54
N PHE A 45 17.64 2.49 10.49
CA PHE A 45 18.41 2.47 9.25
C PHE A 45 17.89 3.44 8.17
N PRO A 46 17.86 4.76 8.43
CA PRO A 46 17.18 5.73 7.56
C PRO A 46 17.77 5.79 6.15
N VAL A 47 19.09 5.59 5.99
CA VAL A 47 19.77 5.61 4.70
C VAL A 47 19.35 4.41 3.85
N GLU A 48 19.43 3.21 4.42
CA GLU A 48 19.06 1.96 3.75
C GLU A 48 17.56 1.92 3.45
N THR A 49 16.74 2.39 4.40
CA THR A 49 15.28 2.48 4.22
C THR A 49 14.93 3.41 3.06
N ALA A 50 15.51 4.61 3.00
CA ALA A 50 15.29 5.54 1.89
C ALA A 50 15.77 4.97 0.54
N LYS A 51 16.88 4.23 0.53
CA LYS A 51 17.38 3.54 -0.67
C LYS A 51 16.41 2.46 -1.15
N ALA A 52 15.88 1.64 -0.21
CA ALA A 52 14.87 0.64 -0.50
C ALA A 52 13.61 1.26 -1.10
N GLU A 53 13.11 2.35 -0.52
CA GLU A 53 11.91 3.03 -1.01
C GLU A 53 12.08 3.60 -2.42
N ARG A 54 13.23 4.19 -2.73
CA ARG A 54 13.56 4.64 -4.10
C ARG A 54 13.51 3.48 -5.09
N ALA A 55 14.19 2.37 -4.78
CA ALA A 55 14.19 1.18 -5.63
C ALA A 55 12.78 0.59 -5.82
N MET A 56 11.97 0.54 -4.77
CA MET A 56 10.58 0.10 -4.84
C MET A 56 9.71 1.02 -5.69
N ASN A 57 9.95 2.34 -5.64
CA ASN A 57 9.25 3.30 -6.50
C ASN A 57 9.63 3.11 -7.97
N ASP A 58 10.91 2.89 -8.26
CA ASP A 58 11.40 2.63 -9.63
C ASP A 58 10.79 1.34 -10.18
N LEU A 59 10.79 0.27 -9.39
CA LEU A 59 10.14 -0.99 -9.76
C LEU A 59 8.65 -0.81 -10.03
N GLN A 60 7.95 -0.12 -9.14
CA GLN A 60 6.51 0.12 -9.28
C GLN A 60 6.19 0.89 -10.55
N ARG A 61 6.91 1.99 -10.81
CA ARG A 61 6.71 2.80 -12.03
C ARG A 61 6.95 1.99 -13.29
N SER A 62 8.06 1.25 -13.34
CA SER A 62 8.42 0.43 -14.51
C SER A 62 7.41 -0.66 -14.79
N LEU A 63 6.94 -1.36 -13.74
CA LEU A 63 5.90 -2.39 -13.87
C LEU A 63 4.56 -1.81 -14.32
N LEU A 64 4.13 -0.69 -13.73
CA LEU A 64 2.86 -0.05 -14.09
C LEU A 64 2.88 0.49 -15.53
N ALA A 65 3.99 1.06 -15.97
CA ALA A 65 4.15 1.52 -17.34
C ALA A 65 4.01 0.38 -18.36
N LYS A 66 4.72 -0.74 -18.13
CA LYS A 66 4.60 -1.94 -18.97
C LYS A 66 3.20 -2.53 -18.96
N LEU A 67 2.61 -2.64 -17.77
CA LEU A 67 1.26 -3.19 -17.62
C LEU A 67 0.22 -2.31 -18.33
N SER A 68 0.30 -0.99 -18.17
CA SER A 68 -0.61 -0.04 -18.83
C SER A 68 -0.49 -0.12 -20.37
N ALA A 69 0.73 -0.18 -20.90
CA ALA A 69 0.95 -0.34 -22.32
C ALA A 69 0.34 -1.64 -22.85
N ALA A 70 0.53 -2.77 -22.16
CA ALA A 70 -0.06 -4.04 -22.54
C ALA A 70 -1.59 -4.03 -22.45
N MET A 71 -2.15 -3.42 -21.41
CA MET A 71 -3.60 -3.26 -21.28
C MET A 71 -4.20 -2.46 -22.45
N THR A 72 -3.51 -1.40 -22.89
CA THR A 72 -3.95 -0.58 -24.03
C THR A 72 -3.85 -1.31 -25.37
N SER A 73 -2.78 -2.07 -25.59
CA SER A 73 -2.50 -2.71 -26.89
C SER A 73 -3.20 -4.05 -27.10
N GLY A 74 -3.40 -4.84 -26.06
CA GLY A 74 -3.91 -6.21 -26.16
C GLY A 74 -4.80 -6.64 -24.99
N GLY A 75 -5.18 -5.70 -24.13
CA GLY A 75 -6.08 -5.94 -23.01
C GLY A 75 -5.49 -6.81 -21.90
N PRO A 76 -6.36 -7.37 -21.03
CA PRO A 76 -5.92 -8.09 -19.84
C PRO A 76 -5.10 -9.36 -20.13
N VAL A 77 -5.32 -10.03 -21.26
CA VAL A 77 -4.56 -11.22 -21.65
C VAL A 77 -3.10 -10.86 -21.97
N ALA A 78 -2.86 -9.79 -22.72
CA ALA A 78 -1.52 -9.29 -22.99
C ALA A 78 -0.82 -8.83 -21.69
N ALA A 79 -1.57 -8.26 -20.76
CA ALA A 79 -1.06 -7.86 -19.46
C ALA A 79 -0.62 -9.05 -18.58
N VAL A 80 -1.31 -10.20 -18.67
CA VAL A 80 -0.88 -11.46 -18.00
C VAL A 80 0.47 -11.90 -18.54
N GLU A 81 0.70 -11.81 -19.86
CA GLU A 81 1.97 -12.17 -20.47
C GLU A 81 3.13 -11.27 -20.00
N VAL A 82 2.93 -9.96 -19.96
CA VAL A 82 3.93 -9.03 -19.37
C VAL A 82 4.28 -9.39 -17.93
N CYS A 83 3.28 -9.74 -17.12
CA CYS A 83 3.52 -10.18 -15.76
C CYS A 83 4.35 -11.48 -15.70
N ARG A 84 4.19 -12.36 -16.68
CA ARG A 84 4.91 -13.63 -16.76
C ARG A 84 6.36 -13.47 -17.22
N THR A 85 6.59 -12.65 -18.23
CA THR A 85 7.89 -12.54 -18.92
C THR A 85 8.74 -11.39 -18.39
N ASP A 86 8.16 -10.20 -18.24
CA ASP A 86 8.94 -8.98 -18.03
C ASP A 86 9.11 -8.61 -16.55
N ALA A 87 8.14 -8.99 -15.71
CA ALA A 87 8.11 -8.47 -14.33
C ALA A 87 9.34 -8.85 -13.49
N ARG A 88 9.91 -10.02 -13.75
CA ARG A 88 11.14 -10.47 -13.06
C ARG A 88 12.35 -9.70 -13.58
N THR A 89 12.52 -9.61 -14.88
CA THR A 89 13.64 -8.90 -15.53
C THR A 89 13.66 -7.43 -15.15
N ILE A 90 12.48 -6.78 -15.04
CA ILE A 90 12.37 -5.40 -14.55
C ILE A 90 12.88 -5.30 -13.11
N ALA A 91 12.46 -6.22 -12.23
CA ALA A 91 12.91 -6.21 -10.83
C ALA A 91 14.43 -6.42 -10.73
N GLU A 92 14.99 -7.38 -11.47
CA GLU A 92 16.43 -7.65 -11.52
C GLU A 92 17.22 -6.46 -12.07
N SER A 93 16.71 -5.77 -13.07
CA SER A 93 17.33 -4.57 -13.66
C SER A 93 17.39 -3.43 -12.66
N VAL A 94 16.28 -3.14 -11.97
CA VAL A 94 16.24 -2.11 -10.92
C VAL A 94 17.15 -2.48 -9.74
N ALA A 95 17.11 -3.72 -9.29
CA ALA A 95 17.94 -4.22 -8.20
C ALA A 95 19.43 -4.03 -8.50
N LYS A 96 19.86 -4.41 -9.72
CA LYS A 96 21.24 -4.24 -10.18
C LYS A 96 21.65 -2.76 -10.24
N ALA A 97 20.80 -1.92 -10.81
CA ALA A 97 21.07 -0.47 -10.92
C ALA A 97 21.22 0.21 -9.56
N GLN A 98 20.48 -0.26 -8.55
CA GLN A 98 20.47 0.29 -7.21
C GLN A 98 21.45 -0.43 -6.24
N GLY A 99 22.11 -1.51 -6.66
CA GLY A 99 23.05 -2.28 -5.84
C GLY A 99 22.39 -2.89 -4.60
N LEU A 100 21.23 -3.54 -4.77
CA LEU A 100 20.45 -4.19 -3.71
C LEU A 100 19.68 -5.41 -4.28
N GLU A 101 19.01 -6.18 -3.42
CA GLU A 101 18.04 -7.17 -3.84
C GLU A 101 16.63 -6.62 -3.70
N LEU A 102 15.74 -6.95 -4.64
CA LEU A 102 14.40 -6.38 -4.73
C LEU A 102 13.42 -7.36 -5.35
N GLY A 103 12.19 -7.34 -4.84
CA GLY A 103 11.14 -8.17 -5.43
C GLY A 103 9.76 -7.89 -4.84
N ARG A 104 8.85 -8.80 -5.13
CA ARG A 104 7.47 -8.78 -4.64
C ARG A 104 7.11 -10.12 -4.05
N THR A 105 6.25 -10.11 -3.04
CA THR A 105 5.73 -11.33 -2.41
C THR A 105 4.29 -11.15 -1.95
N SER A 106 3.65 -12.20 -1.50
CA SER A 106 2.28 -12.18 -0.99
C SER A 106 1.97 -13.44 -0.20
N HIS A 107 0.96 -13.38 0.67
CA HIS A 107 0.34 -14.53 1.29
C HIS A 107 -0.48 -15.38 0.29
N ARG A 108 -0.93 -14.78 -0.84
CA ARG A 108 -1.55 -15.47 -1.98
C ARG A 108 -0.73 -15.20 -3.25
N LEU A 109 0.10 -16.15 -3.61
CA LEU A 109 1.03 -16.02 -4.73
C LEU A 109 0.33 -16.27 -6.07
N ARG A 110 0.68 -15.47 -7.09
CA ARG A 110 0.43 -15.82 -8.49
C ARG A 110 1.51 -16.75 -9.04
N SER A 111 2.77 -16.40 -8.81
CA SER A 111 3.93 -17.22 -9.16
C SER A 111 4.61 -17.74 -7.90
N PRO A 112 4.89 -19.05 -7.79
CA PRO A 112 5.68 -19.61 -6.69
C PRO A 112 7.07 -18.99 -6.55
N ALA A 113 7.65 -18.48 -7.65
CA ALA A 113 8.94 -17.78 -7.63
C ALA A 113 8.95 -16.50 -6.77
N ASN A 114 7.78 -15.97 -6.43
CA ASN A 114 7.62 -14.83 -5.52
C ASN A 114 7.37 -15.26 -4.06
N ALA A 115 7.76 -16.47 -3.66
CA ALA A 115 7.64 -16.90 -2.27
C ALA A 115 8.33 -15.90 -1.32
N PRO A 116 7.79 -15.67 -0.11
CA PRO A 116 8.41 -14.77 0.85
C PRO A 116 9.83 -15.21 1.21
N ARG A 117 10.74 -14.25 1.29
CA ARG A 117 12.06 -14.43 1.89
C ARG A 117 11.90 -14.95 3.31
N ALA A 118 12.82 -15.76 3.80
CA ALA A 118 12.71 -16.39 5.12
C ALA A 118 12.45 -15.36 6.24
N TRP A 119 13.17 -14.24 6.22
CA TRP A 119 13.01 -13.15 7.18
C TRP A 119 11.67 -12.42 7.08
N ALA A 120 11.10 -12.34 5.88
CA ALA A 120 9.85 -11.63 5.61
C ALA A 120 8.60 -12.47 5.90
N ARG A 121 8.72 -13.81 5.83
CA ARG A 121 7.59 -14.74 5.93
C ARG A 121 6.70 -14.51 7.16
N PRO A 122 7.23 -14.38 8.41
CA PRO A 122 6.38 -14.18 9.57
C PRO A 122 5.49 -12.92 9.45
N ALA A 123 6.05 -11.81 8.93
CA ALA A 123 5.31 -10.58 8.76
C ALA A 123 4.27 -10.66 7.62
N VAL A 124 4.60 -11.35 6.53
CA VAL A 124 3.69 -11.58 5.40
C VAL A 124 2.51 -12.45 5.81
N ASP A 125 2.76 -13.50 6.58
CA ASP A 125 1.74 -14.44 7.04
C ASP A 125 0.83 -13.81 8.10
N ALA A 126 1.40 -13.04 9.04
CA ALA A 126 0.64 -12.33 10.07
C ALA A 126 -0.31 -11.27 9.50
N ALA A 127 0.05 -10.64 8.37
CA ALA A 127 -0.78 -9.64 7.71
C ALA A 127 -1.76 -10.23 6.68
N ALA A 128 -1.91 -11.55 6.62
CA ALA A 128 -2.82 -12.19 5.68
C ALA A 128 -4.28 -11.75 5.92
N GLY A 129 -4.93 -11.24 4.87
CA GLY A 129 -6.31 -10.76 4.95
C GLY A 129 -6.49 -9.34 5.51
N SER A 130 -5.42 -8.63 5.86
CA SER A 130 -5.50 -7.25 6.31
C SER A 130 -5.82 -6.28 5.16
N LYS A 131 -6.16 -5.03 5.53
CA LYS A 131 -6.24 -3.91 4.60
C LYS A 131 -4.86 -3.28 4.44
N ALA A 132 -4.52 -2.84 3.21
CA ALA A 132 -3.21 -2.23 2.95
C ALA A 132 -2.95 -0.96 3.78
N ALA A 133 -4.00 -0.17 4.05
CA ALA A 133 -3.90 1.04 4.87
C ALA A 133 -3.62 0.77 6.36
N ALA A 134 -3.89 -0.46 6.84
CA ALA A 134 -3.55 -0.88 8.20
C ALA A 134 -2.09 -1.32 8.34
N GLU A 135 -1.39 -1.51 7.22
CA GLU A 135 -0.02 -1.97 7.17
C GLU A 135 0.93 -0.81 6.84
N GLY A 136 1.94 -0.63 7.69
CA GLY A 136 3.03 0.33 7.46
C GLY A 136 4.25 -0.32 6.81
N LEU A 137 5.25 0.52 6.55
CA LEU A 137 6.59 0.07 6.21
C LEU A 137 7.16 -0.74 7.39
N LYS A 138 7.78 -1.88 7.10
CA LYS A 138 8.43 -2.71 8.12
C LYS A 138 9.92 -2.82 7.79
N VAL A 139 10.76 -2.60 8.80
CA VAL A 139 12.22 -2.60 8.65
C VAL A 139 12.82 -3.67 9.58
N PHE A 140 13.76 -4.44 9.05
CA PHE A 140 14.37 -5.58 9.72
C PHE A 140 15.89 -5.46 9.64
N ASP A 141 16.56 -5.68 10.78
CA ASP A 141 17.99 -5.86 10.80
C ASP A 141 18.32 -7.32 10.43
N LEU A 142 19.03 -7.52 9.33
CA LEU A 142 19.45 -8.83 8.84
C LEU A 142 20.95 -9.10 9.05
N GLY A 143 21.59 -8.30 9.90
CA GLY A 143 23.03 -8.39 10.14
C GLY A 143 23.82 -7.47 9.20
N ASP A 144 24.28 -7.95 8.07
CA ASP A 144 25.01 -7.20 7.05
C ASP A 144 24.10 -6.38 6.10
N ARG A 145 22.80 -6.60 6.18
CA ARG A 145 21.76 -5.97 5.35
C ARG A 145 20.62 -5.44 6.17
N VAL A 146 19.83 -4.57 5.54
CA VAL A 146 18.53 -4.12 6.05
C VAL A 146 17.45 -4.67 5.14
N GLY A 147 16.52 -5.43 5.72
CA GLY A 147 15.31 -5.89 5.06
C GLY A 147 14.20 -4.84 5.18
N VAL A 148 13.53 -4.54 4.08
CA VAL A 148 12.40 -3.60 4.07
C VAL A 148 11.19 -4.23 3.39
N LEU A 149 10.02 -4.15 4.02
CA LEU A 149 8.74 -4.51 3.43
C LEU A 149 7.86 -3.27 3.28
N ARG A 150 7.31 -3.07 2.08
CA ARG A 150 6.32 -2.04 1.79
C ARG A 150 5.02 -2.69 1.31
N PRO A 151 3.86 -2.35 1.90
CA PRO A 151 2.59 -2.94 1.50
C PRO A 151 2.20 -2.54 0.07
N ILE A 152 1.56 -3.47 -0.63
CA ILE A 152 0.94 -3.26 -1.93
C ILE A 152 -0.57 -3.38 -1.74
N GLY A 153 -1.29 -2.27 -1.90
CA GLY A 153 -2.75 -2.26 -1.87
C GLY A 153 -3.37 -2.71 -3.19
N THR A 154 -4.60 -3.19 -3.11
CA THR A 154 -5.44 -3.49 -4.27
C THR A 154 -6.22 -2.24 -4.65
N ALA A 155 -5.91 -1.61 -5.78
CA ALA A 155 -6.73 -0.55 -6.36
C ALA A 155 -7.89 -1.17 -7.17
N GLU A 156 -8.91 -0.36 -7.52
CA GLU A 156 -10.04 -0.82 -8.33
C GLU A 156 -9.57 -1.49 -9.64
N ALA A 157 -8.66 -0.86 -10.37
CA ALA A 157 -8.10 -1.40 -11.61
C ALA A 157 -7.38 -2.76 -11.42
N CYS A 158 -6.89 -3.05 -10.22
CA CYS A 158 -6.22 -4.33 -9.93
C CYS A 158 -7.20 -5.51 -9.91
N THR A 159 -8.48 -5.24 -9.67
CA THR A 159 -9.52 -6.27 -9.57
C THR A 159 -9.80 -6.98 -10.87
N THR A 160 -9.48 -6.38 -12.01
CA THR A 160 -9.55 -7.03 -13.33
C THR A 160 -8.80 -8.37 -13.36
N CYS A 161 -7.64 -8.44 -12.69
CA CYS A 161 -6.77 -9.62 -12.67
C CYS A 161 -6.69 -10.30 -11.28
N HIS A 162 -7.13 -9.61 -10.22
CA HIS A 162 -6.98 -10.06 -8.84
C HIS A 162 -8.29 -10.07 -8.04
N GLY A 163 -9.39 -9.62 -8.66
CA GLY A 163 -10.70 -9.46 -8.04
C GLY A 163 -11.48 -10.75 -7.85
N ALA A 164 -12.80 -10.63 -7.90
CA ALA A 164 -13.73 -11.73 -7.65
C ALA A 164 -13.40 -12.96 -8.52
N PRO A 165 -13.29 -14.15 -7.93
CA PRO A 165 -12.82 -15.35 -8.63
C PRO A 165 -13.58 -15.67 -9.91
N ASP A 166 -14.90 -15.52 -9.90
CA ASP A 166 -15.73 -15.84 -11.06
C ASP A 166 -15.51 -14.89 -12.23
N GLN A 167 -15.33 -13.59 -11.95
CA GLN A 167 -15.03 -12.59 -12.96
C GLN A 167 -13.63 -12.82 -13.58
N VAL A 168 -12.64 -13.05 -12.72
CA VAL A 168 -11.26 -13.30 -13.16
C VAL A 168 -11.21 -14.58 -13.98
N ARG A 169 -11.86 -15.67 -13.55
CA ARG A 169 -11.92 -16.93 -14.29
C ARG A 169 -12.62 -16.77 -15.64
N LYS A 170 -13.74 -16.05 -15.66
CA LYS A 170 -14.48 -15.80 -16.91
C LYS A 170 -13.64 -15.05 -17.94
N ASN A 171 -12.91 -14.02 -17.50
CA ASN A 171 -12.20 -13.11 -18.40
C ASN A 171 -10.78 -13.56 -18.73
N LEU A 172 -10.11 -14.24 -17.81
CA LEU A 172 -8.68 -14.55 -17.90
C LEU A 172 -8.33 -16.02 -17.59
N GLY A 173 -9.33 -16.87 -17.30
CA GLY A 173 -9.09 -18.22 -16.80
C GLY A 173 -8.11 -19.03 -17.63
N ALA A 174 -8.28 -19.04 -18.94
CA ALA A 174 -7.38 -19.77 -19.87
C ALA A 174 -5.96 -19.17 -19.85
N ALA A 175 -5.82 -17.84 -19.92
CA ALA A 175 -4.52 -17.18 -19.90
C ALA A 175 -3.78 -17.39 -18.58
N LEU A 176 -4.51 -17.29 -17.44
CA LEU A 176 -3.94 -17.51 -16.12
C LEU A 176 -3.58 -18.99 -15.90
N ALA A 177 -4.39 -19.93 -16.32
CA ALA A 177 -4.08 -21.36 -16.21
C ALA A 177 -2.82 -21.74 -16.99
N GLY A 178 -2.64 -21.18 -18.18
CA GLY A 178 -1.44 -21.41 -18.99
C GLY A 178 -0.20 -20.72 -18.41
N ALA A 179 -0.33 -19.48 -17.93
CA ALA A 179 0.80 -18.70 -17.41
C ALA A 179 1.16 -19.04 -15.97
N TYR A 180 0.16 -19.38 -15.14
CA TYR A 180 0.28 -19.56 -13.68
C TYR A 180 -0.61 -20.70 -13.19
N PRO A 181 -0.27 -21.96 -13.43
CA PRO A 181 -1.11 -23.11 -13.04
C PRO A 181 -1.38 -23.23 -11.53
N GLN A 182 -0.57 -22.56 -10.70
CA GLN A 182 -0.70 -22.52 -9.23
C GLN A 182 -1.18 -21.15 -8.73
N ASP A 183 -1.87 -20.36 -9.56
CA ASP A 183 -2.33 -19.01 -9.18
C ASP A 183 -3.30 -19.06 -8.01
N ARG A 184 -2.94 -18.35 -6.95
CA ARG A 184 -3.77 -18.12 -5.75
C ARG A 184 -4.11 -16.64 -5.56
N ALA A 185 -3.70 -15.76 -6.46
CA ALA A 185 -3.75 -14.31 -6.32
C ALA A 185 -5.06 -13.72 -6.86
N ILE A 186 -6.19 -14.31 -6.52
CA ILE A 186 -7.54 -13.83 -6.86
C ILE A 186 -8.39 -13.68 -5.60
N GLY A 187 -9.54 -13.00 -5.68
CA GLY A 187 -10.44 -12.78 -4.56
C GLY A 187 -10.02 -11.62 -3.66
N PHE A 188 -9.34 -10.61 -4.21
CA PHE A 188 -9.04 -9.37 -3.52
C PHE A 188 -10.09 -8.31 -3.84
N ALA A 189 -10.49 -7.53 -2.83
CA ALA A 189 -11.31 -6.33 -2.98
C ALA A 189 -10.43 -5.07 -2.96
N PRO A 190 -10.93 -3.94 -3.47
CA PRO A 190 -10.25 -2.65 -3.31
C PRO A 190 -9.91 -2.37 -1.84
N GLY A 191 -8.70 -1.88 -1.60
CA GLY A 191 -8.17 -1.64 -0.26
C GLY A 191 -7.54 -2.85 0.42
N ASP A 192 -7.74 -4.08 -0.06
CA ASP A 192 -7.09 -5.25 0.51
C ASP A 192 -5.58 -5.21 0.33
N LEU A 193 -4.86 -5.78 1.28
CA LEU A 193 -3.42 -6.01 1.15
C LEU A 193 -3.19 -7.11 0.10
N ARG A 194 -2.74 -6.69 -1.10
CA ARG A 194 -2.41 -7.61 -2.20
C ARG A 194 -1.13 -8.39 -1.95
N GLY A 195 -0.21 -7.76 -1.23
CA GLY A 195 1.12 -8.32 -0.95
C GLY A 195 2.10 -7.24 -0.54
N TRP A 196 3.37 -7.50 -0.77
CA TRP A 196 4.48 -6.66 -0.35
C TRP A 196 5.52 -6.50 -1.45
N MET A 197 6.09 -5.32 -1.58
CA MET A 197 7.43 -5.17 -2.13
C MET A 197 8.43 -5.43 -1.01
N TRP A 198 9.53 -6.08 -1.33
CA TRP A 198 10.62 -6.32 -0.41
C TRP A 198 11.94 -5.86 -1.01
N ALA A 199 12.83 -5.36 -0.17
CA ALA A 199 14.21 -5.06 -0.53
C ALA A 199 15.17 -5.54 0.55
N GLU A 200 16.38 -5.95 0.14
CA GLU A 200 17.52 -6.20 1.02
C GLU A 200 18.65 -5.26 0.62
N VAL A 201 18.94 -4.29 1.47
CA VAL A 201 19.93 -3.24 1.21
C VAL A 201 21.18 -3.53 2.04
N PRO A 202 22.37 -3.66 1.42
CA PRO A 202 23.63 -3.79 2.17
C PRO A 202 23.82 -2.59 3.10
N LYS A 203 24.20 -2.84 4.36
CA LYS A 203 24.56 -1.77 5.30
C LYS A 203 25.82 -1.04 4.85
N GLY A 204 25.86 0.28 5.06
CA GLY A 204 26.97 1.11 4.60
C GLY A 204 26.98 1.33 3.08
N ALA A 205 25.90 0.98 2.36
CA ALA A 205 25.72 1.31 0.96
C ALA A 205 25.63 2.83 0.80
N LYS A 206 26.59 3.44 0.06
CA LYS A 206 26.59 4.86 -0.28
C LYS A 206 25.56 5.19 -1.35
#